data_74fd9de1813495a8df45ce1b4e1e884c
#
_entry.id   74fd9de1813495a8df45ce1b4e1e884c
#
_cell.length_a   1.000
_cell.length_b   1.000
_cell.length_c   1.000
_cell.angle_alpha   90.00
_cell.angle_beta   90.00
_cell.angle_gamma   90.00
#
_symmetry.space_group_name_H-M   'P 1'
#
loop_
_entity.id
_entity.type
_entity.pdbx_description
1 polymer ?
#
loop_
_entity_poly.entity_id
_entity_poly.type
_entity_poly.pdbx_seq_one_letter_code
_entity_poly.pdbx_strand_id
1 'polypeptide(L)'
;WYLPGSAPVSYTNGQSVPVHVNALHPMAGATPVHGLVSYDYYDERLGFCRPDAGIKAESGSLGSVLFGDRIYNSALQVRMLEEKSCVPLCMTQTTPEQASFINDRINERYAVNWMVDGLPVADIDMTKPDGTLRVNSIGFLLGTILDAQGHRLKTPAVYNHYQLNISYHERSPKEYRVVGVNVRPMSLASMTSSQPRCDVNEPMFLSPNTTTPVAYTYSVIWTRSDTPWATRWDAYLHVVDPRIHWYSLLNATAIVALLCLLVALVMARSMRHDIYRYNAIDLTEDIQEDFGWKLVHGEVFRAPTSSMMLSVMAGSGAQLGAMATTTLFFALLGFLNPSNRGSLGTIMIVTWTLFGCLGGYVSARVYVSFDGAQWRRNMILTAVLLPTAIFALMNLLNFVLVLNHSSGAVPFGTLLALVALWFLIHVPLSFLGTYFGLKAGGFPHPVRVNQIPRQIPPQKWYMRLWPSALLAGLLPFGAAWLELFFIINSLFGNRVYYAFGFLSLCLLYTSDAADDTPCV
;
A
#
# COMPACT_ATOMS: atom_id res chain seq x y z
N TRP A 1 4.24 1.55 27.92
CA TRP A 1 4.57 0.64 26.81
C TRP A 1 4.76 1.47 25.57
N TYR A 2 5.91 1.33 24.92
CA TYR A 2 6.15 1.94 23.61
C TYR A 2 5.93 0.89 22.54
N LEU A 3 5.35 1.30 21.42
CA LEU A 3 5.25 0.42 20.25
C LEU A 3 6.66 0.03 19.83
N PRO A 4 6.95 -1.27 19.64
CA PRO A 4 8.24 -1.70 19.14
C PRO A 4 8.50 -1.03 17.77
N GLY A 5 9.69 -0.47 17.59
CA GLY A 5 10.12 0.16 16.33
C GLY A 5 10.17 1.69 16.33
N SER A 6 9.63 2.41 17.32
CA SER A 6 9.86 3.84 17.47
C SER A 6 10.17 4.20 18.92
N ALA A 7 11.35 4.77 19.14
CA ALA A 7 11.72 5.33 20.42
C ALA A 7 11.22 6.79 20.50
N PRO A 8 10.61 7.19 21.64
CA PRO A 8 10.22 8.59 21.83
C PRO A 8 11.45 9.49 21.93
N VAL A 9 11.44 10.55 21.17
CA VAL A 9 12.45 11.62 21.29
C VAL A 9 11.93 12.65 22.26
N SER A 10 12.73 12.95 23.30
CA SER A 10 12.45 14.02 24.25
C SER A 10 13.35 15.21 23.96
N TYR A 11 12.78 16.40 23.95
CA TYR A 11 13.45 17.67 23.66
C TYR A 11 13.53 18.54 24.90
N THR A 12 14.61 19.29 25.03
CA THR A 12 14.75 20.37 26.00
C THR A 12 14.40 21.70 25.36
N ASN A 13 14.09 22.71 26.20
CA ASN A 13 13.78 24.06 25.70
C ASN A 13 14.93 24.61 24.81
N GLY A 14 14.59 25.15 23.64
CA GLY A 14 15.54 25.67 22.65
C GLY A 14 16.23 24.63 21.79
N GLN A 15 16.04 23.32 22.02
CA GLN A 15 16.61 22.26 21.21
C GLN A 15 15.96 22.22 19.82
N SER A 16 16.75 21.98 18.78
CA SER A 16 16.26 21.87 17.40
C SER A 16 15.35 20.66 17.21
N VAL A 17 14.17 20.87 16.64
CA VAL A 17 13.23 19.82 16.25
C VAL A 17 13.39 19.58 14.74
N PRO A 18 13.64 18.34 14.27
CA PRO A 18 13.86 18.06 12.87
C PRO A 18 12.58 18.26 12.05
N VAL A 19 12.72 19.00 10.97
CA VAL A 19 11.66 19.20 9.96
C VAL A 19 12.15 18.65 8.64
N HIS A 20 11.41 17.71 8.06
CA HIS A 20 11.71 17.10 6.78
C HIS A 20 10.63 17.44 5.77
N VAL A 21 11.01 17.48 4.52
CA VAL A 21 10.10 17.68 3.38
C VAL A 21 10.10 16.43 2.51
N ASN A 22 8.94 16.12 1.94
CA ASN A 22 8.77 14.96 1.07
C ASN A 22 8.20 15.40 -0.29
N ALA A 23 8.18 14.50 -1.26
CA ALA A 23 7.64 14.73 -2.59
C ALA A 23 6.18 15.23 -2.55
N LEU A 24 5.83 16.06 -3.54
CA LEU A 24 4.46 16.52 -3.76
C LEU A 24 3.65 15.42 -4.43
N HIS A 25 2.46 15.17 -3.90
CA HIS A 25 1.51 14.20 -4.44
C HIS A 25 0.15 14.86 -4.72
N PRO A 26 -0.59 14.43 -5.74
CA PRO A 26 -1.96 14.88 -5.93
C PRO A 26 -2.84 14.39 -4.77
N MET A 27 -3.72 15.27 -4.26
CA MET A 27 -4.64 14.94 -3.18
C MET A 27 -5.76 14.02 -3.69
N ALA A 28 -6.27 13.16 -2.82
CA ALA A 28 -7.41 12.29 -3.14
C ALA A 28 -8.62 13.12 -3.62
N GLY A 29 -9.17 12.80 -4.79
CA GLY A 29 -10.25 13.56 -5.45
C GLY A 29 -9.77 14.50 -6.56
N ALA A 30 -8.46 14.57 -6.83
CA ALA A 30 -7.93 15.17 -8.04
C ALA A 30 -8.35 14.37 -9.30
N THR A 31 -8.42 15.04 -10.45
CA THR A 31 -8.80 14.38 -11.71
C THR A 31 -7.91 13.19 -12.02
N PRO A 32 -8.48 12.04 -12.42
CA PRO A 32 -7.75 10.76 -12.49
C PRO A 32 -6.60 10.70 -13.50
N VAL A 33 -6.48 11.66 -14.41
CA VAL A 33 -5.52 11.58 -15.52
C VAL A 33 -4.08 11.90 -15.09
N HIS A 34 -3.87 12.70 -14.04
CA HIS A 34 -2.53 13.11 -13.57
C HIS A 34 -2.17 12.59 -12.17
N GLY A 35 -3.03 11.78 -11.55
CA GLY A 35 -2.94 11.33 -10.16
C GLY A 35 -1.78 10.38 -9.81
N LEU A 36 -0.91 10.04 -10.77
CA LEU A 36 0.21 9.11 -10.56
C LEU A 36 1.59 9.80 -10.57
N VAL A 37 1.67 11.06 -11.00
CA VAL A 37 2.95 11.76 -11.11
C VAL A 37 3.21 12.53 -9.82
N SER A 38 4.30 12.23 -9.15
CA SER A 38 4.82 13.00 -8.01
C SER A 38 5.99 13.86 -8.43
N TYR A 39 6.17 15.00 -7.75
CA TYR A 39 7.27 15.92 -8.00
C TYR A 39 8.16 16.03 -6.78
N ASP A 40 9.48 16.14 -7.01
CA ASP A 40 10.42 16.40 -5.92
C ASP A 40 10.14 17.77 -5.28
N TYR A 41 10.27 17.87 -3.96
CA TYR A 41 10.08 19.14 -3.27
C TYR A 41 11.03 20.23 -3.78
N TYR A 42 12.28 19.87 -4.04
CA TYR A 42 13.29 20.79 -4.57
C TYR A 42 13.42 20.80 -6.10
N ASP A 43 12.36 20.41 -6.80
CA ASP A 43 12.27 20.58 -8.26
C ASP A 43 12.44 22.07 -8.61
N GLU A 44 13.29 22.37 -9.59
CA GLU A 44 13.58 23.75 -10.01
C GLU A 44 12.36 24.51 -10.51
N ARG A 45 11.37 23.79 -11.01
CA ARG A 45 10.11 24.36 -11.50
C ARG A 45 9.20 24.86 -10.39
N LEU A 46 9.36 24.36 -9.15
CA LEU A 46 8.55 24.76 -7.98
C LEU A 46 9.13 25.97 -7.24
N GLY A 47 10.45 26.20 -7.31
CA GLY A 47 11.11 27.37 -6.75
C GLY A 47 11.06 27.49 -5.22
N PHE A 48 10.93 26.37 -4.47
CA PHE A 48 10.95 26.39 -3.01
C PHE A 48 12.33 26.73 -2.43
N CYS A 49 12.33 27.29 -1.23
CA CYS A 49 13.53 27.68 -0.50
C CYS A 49 14.42 26.47 -0.20
N ARG A 50 15.68 26.55 -0.57
CA ARG A 50 16.71 25.54 -0.27
C ARG A 50 17.36 25.82 1.09
N PRO A 51 17.72 24.79 1.87
CA PRO A 51 18.41 25.01 3.13
C PRO A 51 19.85 25.49 2.92
N ASP A 52 20.35 26.40 3.77
CA ASP A 52 21.71 26.97 3.69
C ASP A 52 22.81 25.92 3.77
N ALA A 53 22.57 24.82 4.51
CA ALA A 53 23.49 23.69 4.66
C ALA A 53 23.52 22.75 3.45
N GLY A 54 22.80 23.08 2.37
CA GLY A 54 22.59 22.22 1.20
C GLY A 54 21.51 21.17 1.40
N ILE A 55 21.02 20.64 0.28
CA ILE A 55 19.99 19.58 0.26
C ILE A 55 20.65 18.27 0.67
N LYS A 56 20.18 17.66 1.76
CA LYS A 56 20.61 16.35 2.23
C LYS A 56 19.42 15.40 2.18
N ALA A 57 19.56 14.33 1.39
CA ALA A 57 18.59 13.25 1.41
C ALA A 57 18.73 12.46 2.71
N GLU A 58 17.63 12.21 3.40
CA GLU A 58 17.60 11.29 4.53
C GLU A 58 17.51 9.86 4.02
N SER A 59 18.27 8.95 4.63
CA SER A 59 18.26 7.54 4.24
C SER A 59 16.91 6.91 4.59
N GLY A 60 16.07 6.78 3.61
CA GLY A 60 14.81 6.03 3.74
C GLY A 60 15.05 4.52 3.77
N SER A 61 14.09 3.79 4.32
CA SER A 61 14.05 2.32 4.17
C SER A 61 13.82 1.93 2.70
N LEU A 62 14.17 0.68 2.33
CA LEU A 62 13.93 0.17 0.98
C LEU A 62 12.46 0.33 0.56
N GLY A 63 11.53 0.09 1.47
CA GLY A 63 10.11 0.25 1.24
C GLY A 63 9.67 1.70 1.02
N SER A 64 10.24 2.68 1.74
CA SER A 64 9.90 4.09 1.54
C SER A 64 10.31 4.58 0.15
N VAL A 65 11.49 4.16 -0.31
CA VAL A 65 11.96 4.48 -1.67
C VAL A 65 11.06 3.87 -2.74
N LEU A 66 10.56 2.64 -2.53
CA LEU A 66 9.63 1.97 -3.44
C LEU A 66 8.24 2.64 -3.47
N PHE A 67 7.80 3.21 -2.36
CA PHE A 67 6.55 3.98 -2.29
C PHE A 67 6.67 5.42 -2.82
N GLY A 68 7.86 5.78 -3.34
CA GLY A 68 8.10 7.08 -3.95
C GLY A 68 8.44 8.19 -2.97
N ASP A 69 8.70 7.88 -1.70
CA ASP A 69 9.14 8.88 -0.72
C ASP A 69 10.52 9.43 -1.10
N ARG A 70 10.65 10.77 -1.03
CA ARG A 70 11.89 11.51 -1.23
C ARG A 70 12.02 12.52 -0.10
N ILE A 71 12.63 12.06 0.99
CA ILE A 71 12.72 12.82 2.23
C ILE A 71 14.01 13.61 2.23
N TYR A 72 13.90 14.93 2.43
CA TYR A 72 15.01 15.86 2.51
C TYR A 72 14.90 16.73 3.75
N ASN A 73 16.04 17.30 4.16
CA ASN A 73 16.07 18.34 5.17
C ASN A 73 15.33 19.60 4.69
N SER A 74 14.71 20.32 5.61
CA SER A 74 13.98 21.56 5.35
C SER A 74 14.85 22.81 5.60
N ALA A 75 14.51 23.92 4.95
CA ALA A 75 15.01 25.25 5.30
C ALA A 75 14.38 25.80 6.60
N LEU A 76 13.31 25.20 7.08
CA LEU A 76 12.61 25.62 8.30
C LEU A 76 13.44 25.30 9.55
N GLN A 77 13.64 26.29 10.40
CA GLN A 77 14.34 26.13 11.66
C GLN A 77 13.32 26.20 12.82
N VAL A 78 12.93 25.04 13.32
CA VAL A 78 12.02 24.91 14.46
C VAL A 78 12.81 24.54 15.72
N ARG A 79 12.62 25.30 16.81
CA ARG A 79 13.20 25.01 18.12
C ARG A 79 12.10 24.84 19.15
N MET A 80 12.31 23.92 20.08
CA MET A 80 11.33 23.57 21.10
C MET A 80 10.97 24.78 21.96
N LEU A 81 9.66 25.10 22.04
CA LEU A 81 9.08 26.22 22.79
C LEU A 81 9.55 27.63 22.36
N GLU A 82 10.25 27.76 21.24
CA GLU A 82 10.60 29.06 20.66
C GLU A 82 9.52 29.46 19.64
N GLU A 83 8.71 30.46 20.02
CA GLU A 83 7.72 31.02 19.11
C GLU A 83 8.38 31.94 18.08
N LYS A 84 7.98 31.82 16.84
CA LYS A 84 8.46 32.64 15.73
C LYS A 84 7.28 33.23 15.00
N SER A 85 7.34 34.53 14.74
CA SER A 85 6.30 35.25 13.98
C SER A 85 6.90 35.82 12.71
N CYS A 86 6.32 35.46 11.58
CA CYS A 86 6.62 36.04 10.25
C CYS A 86 8.13 36.07 9.91
N VAL A 87 8.80 34.94 10.07
CA VAL A 87 10.25 34.82 9.76
C VAL A 87 10.42 34.58 8.27
N PRO A 88 11.25 35.39 7.56
CA PRO A 88 11.54 35.15 6.16
C PRO A 88 12.40 33.88 5.99
N LEU A 89 12.04 33.04 5.00
CA LEU A 89 12.79 31.88 4.59
C LEU A 89 13.73 32.22 3.44
N CYS A 90 13.17 32.72 2.33
CA CYS A 90 13.90 33.18 1.17
C CYS A 90 13.00 34.02 0.27
N MET A 91 13.61 34.71 -0.69
CA MET A 91 12.90 35.38 -1.76
C MET A 91 13.32 34.75 -3.09
N THR A 92 12.36 34.26 -3.86
CA THR A 92 12.60 33.62 -5.16
C THR A 92 11.99 34.45 -6.28
N GLN A 93 12.64 34.47 -7.44
CA GLN A 93 12.11 35.08 -8.67
C GLN A 93 11.45 33.97 -9.49
N THR A 94 10.13 33.93 -9.50
CA THR A 94 9.39 32.92 -10.27
C THR A 94 9.27 33.35 -11.71
N THR A 95 9.85 32.58 -12.63
CA THR A 95 9.78 32.82 -14.06
C THR A 95 8.38 32.54 -14.62
N PRO A 96 8.00 33.04 -15.80
CA PRO A 96 6.71 32.76 -16.44
C PRO A 96 6.42 31.27 -16.62
N GLU A 97 7.43 30.47 -16.96
CA GLU A 97 7.31 29.01 -17.11
C GLU A 97 7.04 28.32 -15.78
N GLN A 98 7.75 28.71 -14.72
CA GLN A 98 7.52 28.23 -13.37
C GLN A 98 6.13 28.62 -12.87
N ALA A 99 5.70 29.86 -13.12
CA ALA A 99 4.37 30.34 -12.74
C ALA A 99 3.26 29.51 -13.41
N SER A 100 3.38 29.21 -14.71
CA SER A 100 2.44 28.33 -15.40
C SER A 100 2.43 26.93 -14.79
N PHE A 101 3.60 26.36 -14.54
CA PHE A 101 3.71 25.04 -13.94
C PHE A 101 3.08 24.96 -12.53
N ILE A 102 3.36 25.94 -11.66
CA ILE A 102 2.80 25.98 -10.30
C ILE A 102 1.27 26.15 -10.35
N ASN A 103 0.76 27.03 -11.24
CA ASN A 103 -0.67 27.25 -11.42
C ASN A 103 -1.40 25.98 -11.86
N ASP A 104 -0.81 25.19 -12.77
CA ASP A 104 -1.35 23.91 -13.20
C ASP A 104 -1.39 22.91 -12.03
N ARG A 105 -0.34 22.86 -11.21
CA ARG A 105 -0.30 21.97 -10.02
C ARG A 105 -1.31 22.39 -8.94
N ILE A 106 -1.57 23.68 -8.77
CA ILE A 106 -2.64 24.17 -7.89
C ILE A 106 -4.01 23.73 -8.41
N ASN A 107 -4.26 23.87 -9.71
CA ASN A 107 -5.51 23.43 -10.34
C ASN A 107 -5.73 21.93 -10.22
N GLU A 108 -4.68 21.12 -10.28
CA GLU A 108 -4.68 19.68 -10.10
C GLU A 108 -4.68 19.26 -8.63
N ARG A 109 -4.70 20.21 -7.68
CA ARG A 109 -4.77 19.98 -6.23
C ARG A 109 -3.60 19.15 -5.70
N TYR A 110 -2.39 19.51 -6.05
CA TYR A 110 -1.20 18.94 -5.45
C TYR A 110 -1.03 19.37 -4.00
N ALA A 111 -0.64 18.41 -3.15
CA ALA A 111 -0.36 18.61 -1.74
C ALA A 111 1.15 18.56 -1.46
N VAL A 112 1.57 19.43 -0.57
CA VAL A 112 2.91 19.49 0.00
C VAL A 112 2.93 18.63 1.26
N ASN A 113 3.93 17.76 1.39
CA ASN A 113 4.06 16.85 2.52
C ASN A 113 5.30 17.20 3.35
N TRP A 114 5.08 17.70 4.56
CA TRP A 114 6.13 17.94 5.55
C TRP A 114 6.00 16.98 6.71
N MET A 115 7.10 16.75 7.40
CA MET A 115 7.16 15.94 8.60
C MET A 115 7.93 16.68 9.69
N VAL A 116 7.40 16.71 10.91
CA VAL A 116 8.04 17.27 12.10
C VAL A 116 8.12 16.18 13.15
N ASP A 117 9.30 15.85 13.62
CA ASP A 117 9.55 14.75 14.56
C ASP A 117 8.90 13.42 14.10
N GLY A 118 8.95 13.13 12.79
CA GLY A 118 8.35 11.94 12.19
C GLY A 118 6.80 11.96 12.10
N LEU A 119 6.12 13.03 12.56
CA LEU A 119 4.71 13.24 12.35
C LEU A 119 4.47 13.97 11.03
N PRO A 120 3.59 13.47 10.17
CA PRO A 120 3.18 14.23 8.99
C PRO A 120 2.38 15.46 9.42
N VAL A 121 2.62 16.55 8.72
CA VAL A 121 1.86 17.78 8.92
C VAL A 121 0.45 17.58 8.39
N ALA A 122 -0.53 18.01 9.15
CA ALA A 122 -1.94 17.88 8.81
C ALA A 122 -2.58 19.24 8.52
N ASP A 123 -3.55 19.26 7.62
CA ASP A 123 -4.48 20.36 7.44
C ASP A 123 -5.71 20.14 8.33
N ILE A 124 -6.02 21.08 9.20
CA ILE A 124 -7.14 20.99 10.15
C ILE A 124 -8.22 22.00 9.79
N ASP A 125 -9.42 21.52 9.63
CA ASP A 125 -10.60 22.37 9.53
C ASP A 125 -11.10 22.76 10.92
N MET A 126 -10.95 24.05 11.25
CA MET A 126 -11.39 24.63 12.54
C MET A 126 -12.89 24.98 12.58
N THR A 127 -13.66 24.63 11.57
CA THR A 127 -15.04 25.12 11.40
C THR A 127 -16.10 24.38 12.22
N LYS A 128 -15.74 23.41 13.07
CA LYS A 128 -16.72 22.71 13.91
C LYS A 128 -16.78 23.25 15.34
N PRO A 129 -18.02 23.48 15.86
CA PRO A 129 -18.23 24.04 17.20
C PRO A 129 -17.87 23.11 18.37
N ASP A 130 -17.55 21.84 18.11
CA ASP A 130 -17.30 20.82 19.15
C ASP A 130 -15.88 20.81 19.71
N GLY A 131 -14.99 21.70 19.27
CA GLY A 131 -13.60 21.75 19.76
C GLY A 131 -12.74 20.52 19.45
N THR A 132 -13.29 19.53 18.75
CA THR A 132 -12.53 18.35 18.32
C THR A 132 -11.71 18.66 17.06
N LEU A 133 -10.39 18.58 17.19
CA LEU A 133 -9.46 18.70 16.07
C LEU A 133 -9.70 17.56 15.10
N ARG A 134 -10.30 17.83 13.94
CA ARG A 134 -10.38 16.87 12.85
C ARG A 134 -9.31 17.18 11.82
N VAL A 135 -8.44 16.24 11.62
CA VAL A 135 -7.48 16.24 10.52
C VAL A 135 -8.27 15.98 9.22
N ASN A 136 -8.28 16.94 8.29
CA ASN A 136 -8.94 16.79 7.00
C ASN A 136 -8.10 15.98 6.03
N SER A 137 -6.82 16.22 6.03
CA SER A 137 -5.88 15.57 5.13
C SER A 137 -4.46 15.57 5.71
N ILE A 138 -3.69 14.58 5.30
CA ILE A 138 -2.25 14.56 5.51
C ILE A 138 -1.61 15.42 4.41
N GLY A 139 -0.72 16.32 4.79
CA GLY A 139 -0.21 17.37 3.92
C GLY A 139 -1.18 18.53 3.77
N PHE A 140 -0.76 19.56 3.08
CA PHE A 140 -1.55 20.76 2.77
C PHE A 140 -1.43 21.12 1.29
N LEU A 141 -2.44 21.77 0.74
CA LEU A 141 -2.46 22.16 -0.67
C LEU A 141 -1.34 23.15 -1.00
N LEU A 142 -0.84 23.10 -2.24
CA LEU A 142 0.15 24.04 -2.77
C LEU A 142 -0.40 25.47 -2.88
N GLY A 143 -1.70 25.60 -3.07
CA GLY A 143 -2.38 26.87 -3.20
C GLY A 143 -3.89 26.71 -3.16
N THR A 144 -4.61 27.80 -3.36
CA THR A 144 -6.07 27.84 -3.41
C THR A 144 -6.55 28.40 -4.75
N ILE A 145 -7.79 28.07 -5.11
CA ILE A 145 -8.46 28.62 -6.29
C ILE A 145 -9.49 29.60 -5.79
N LEU A 146 -9.30 30.88 -6.13
CA LEU A 146 -10.19 31.96 -5.72
C LEU A 146 -11.06 32.40 -6.91
N ASP A 147 -12.33 32.69 -6.61
CA ASP A 147 -13.21 33.34 -7.56
C ASP A 147 -12.90 34.85 -7.55
N ALA A 148 -12.30 35.34 -8.62
CA ALA A 148 -12.06 36.77 -8.80
C ALA A 148 -13.42 37.48 -9.02
N GLN A 149 -13.94 38.10 -7.96
CA GLN A 149 -15.04 39.09 -7.95
C GLN A 149 -16.07 38.95 -9.11
N GLY A 150 -16.86 37.85 -9.09
CA GLY A 150 -17.99 37.72 -10.03
C GLY A 150 -17.63 37.38 -11.48
N HIS A 151 -16.38 37.25 -11.83
CA HIS A 151 -15.93 36.70 -13.10
C HIS A 151 -15.73 35.19 -13.02
N ARG A 152 -16.20 34.45 -14.04
CA ARG A 152 -16.11 32.98 -14.15
C ARG A 152 -14.69 32.42 -14.26
N LEU A 153 -13.65 33.23 -14.10
CA LEU A 153 -12.26 32.80 -14.11
C LEU A 153 -11.81 32.49 -12.68
N LYS A 154 -11.62 31.23 -12.41
CA LYS A 154 -10.97 30.72 -11.21
C LYS A 154 -9.47 30.96 -11.33
N THR A 155 -8.92 31.86 -10.52
CA THR A 155 -7.48 32.16 -10.53
C THR A 155 -6.77 31.41 -9.40
N PRO A 156 -5.72 30.64 -9.72
CA PRO A 156 -4.92 29.96 -8.72
C PRO A 156 -4.05 30.95 -7.94
N ALA A 157 -4.07 30.88 -6.61
CA ALA A 157 -3.23 31.65 -5.71
C ALA A 157 -2.29 30.71 -4.95
N VAL A 158 -0.99 31.00 -4.96
CA VAL A 158 0.03 30.19 -4.28
C VAL A 158 0.09 30.50 -2.79
N TYR A 159 0.29 29.46 -1.96
CA TYR A 159 0.58 29.64 -0.55
C TYR A 159 2.07 29.90 -0.35
N ASN A 160 2.40 31.02 0.30
CA ASN A 160 3.76 31.46 0.55
C ASN A 160 4.05 31.81 2.02
N HIS A 161 3.04 31.71 2.89
CA HIS A 161 3.21 31.81 4.35
C HIS A 161 2.66 30.55 5.02
N TYR A 162 3.44 29.98 5.93
CA TYR A 162 3.11 28.75 6.61
C TYR A 162 3.11 28.94 8.13
N GLN A 163 1.93 28.90 8.73
CA GLN A 163 1.80 28.95 10.19
C GLN A 163 1.78 27.52 10.73
N LEU A 164 2.88 27.12 11.39
CA LEU A 164 3.00 25.83 12.07
C LEU A 164 2.48 25.93 13.51
N ASN A 165 1.43 25.19 13.80
CA ASN A 165 0.93 25.01 15.17
C ASN A 165 1.39 23.63 15.66
N ILE A 166 2.33 23.61 16.60
CA ILE A 166 2.94 22.38 17.11
C ILE A 166 2.45 22.13 18.52
N SER A 167 1.80 20.99 18.72
CA SER A 167 1.35 20.56 20.03
C SER A 167 2.41 19.75 20.74
N TYR A 168 2.67 20.06 22.00
CA TYR A 168 3.67 19.36 22.81
C TYR A 168 3.09 18.82 24.11
N HIS A 169 3.63 17.71 24.58
CA HIS A 169 3.35 17.09 25.86
C HIS A 169 4.56 17.18 26.79
N GLU A 170 4.36 17.64 28.02
CA GLU A 170 5.40 17.71 29.05
C GLU A 170 5.41 16.40 29.85
N ARG A 171 6.48 15.60 29.71
CA ARG A 171 6.63 14.35 30.41
C ARG A 171 7.16 14.53 31.84
N SER A 172 8.18 15.36 31.97
CA SER A 172 8.86 15.74 33.22
C SER A 172 9.30 17.20 33.12
N PRO A 173 9.60 17.86 34.23
CA PRO A 173 10.13 19.22 34.19
C PRO A 173 11.32 19.33 33.23
N LYS A 174 11.19 20.15 32.19
CA LYS A 174 12.18 20.37 31.11
C LYS A 174 12.28 19.29 30.03
N GLU A 175 11.43 18.26 30.02
CA GLU A 175 11.37 17.27 28.93
C GLU A 175 10.05 17.38 28.16
N TYR A 176 10.14 17.72 26.89
CA TYR A 176 9.01 17.96 26.01
C TYR A 176 9.01 17.01 24.84
N ARG A 177 7.84 16.61 24.38
CA ARG A 177 7.65 15.72 23.22
C ARG A 177 6.65 16.30 22.26
N VAL A 178 6.92 16.21 20.97
CA VAL A 178 5.97 16.63 19.94
C VAL A 178 4.88 15.57 19.80
N VAL A 179 3.61 16.00 19.93
CA VAL A 179 2.43 15.11 19.90
C VAL A 179 1.43 15.45 18.80
N GLY A 180 1.55 16.60 18.17
CA GLY A 180 0.72 16.99 17.04
C GLY A 180 1.35 18.12 16.24
N VAL A 181 1.12 18.12 14.94
CA VAL A 181 1.62 19.16 14.03
C VAL A 181 0.54 19.51 13.02
N ASN A 182 0.24 20.79 12.96
CA ASN A 182 -0.77 21.36 12.11
C ASN A 182 -0.22 22.56 11.36
N VAL A 183 -0.54 22.70 10.09
CA VAL A 183 -0.16 23.84 9.26
C VAL A 183 -1.39 24.55 8.75
N ARG A 184 -1.38 25.85 8.89
CA ARG A 184 -2.31 26.75 8.21
C ARG A 184 -1.57 27.49 7.11
N PRO A 185 -1.69 27.06 5.84
CA PRO A 185 -1.07 27.76 4.72
C PRO A 185 -1.88 29.01 4.38
N MET A 186 -1.17 30.09 4.07
CA MET A 186 -1.78 31.38 3.70
C MET A 186 -1.10 31.93 2.44
N SER A 187 -1.86 32.67 1.66
CA SER A 187 -1.38 33.36 0.47
C SER A 187 -1.27 34.86 0.78
N LEU A 188 -0.07 35.43 0.68
CA LEU A 188 0.20 36.82 1.05
C LEU A 188 0.92 37.54 -0.08
N ALA A 189 0.26 38.50 -0.73
CA ALA A 189 0.81 39.29 -1.85
C ALA A 189 1.73 40.45 -1.40
N SER A 190 1.61 40.88 -0.14
CA SER A 190 2.27 42.09 0.34
C SER A 190 3.70 41.85 0.80
N MET A 191 4.64 41.78 -0.14
CA MET A 191 6.07 41.66 0.17
C MET A 191 6.95 42.55 -0.70
N THR A 192 6.58 43.84 -0.77
CA THR A 192 7.36 44.81 -1.55
C THR A 192 8.39 45.58 -0.71
N SER A 193 8.47 45.35 0.58
CA SER A 193 9.39 46.05 1.49
C SER A 193 10.27 45.08 2.27
N SER A 194 11.42 45.54 2.69
CA SER A 194 12.46 44.79 3.43
C SER A 194 12.02 44.18 4.78
N GLN A 195 10.75 44.34 5.17
CA GLN A 195 10.15 43.67 6.32
C GLN A 195 8.85 42.98 5.88
N PRO A 196 8.78 41.63 6.02
CA PRO A 196 7.59 40.89 5.69
C PRO A 196 6.44 41.27 6.67
N ARG A 197 5.28 41.66 6.12
CA ARG A 197 4.05 41.87 6.89
C ARG A 197 3.14 40.69 6.63
N CYS A 198 2.91 39.89 7.65
CA CYS A 198 2.00 38.74 7.58
C CYS A 198 0.55 39.05 7.99
N ASP A 199 0.25 40.34 8.23
CA ASP A 199 -1.08 40.79 8.69
C ASP A 199 -2.05 41.09 7.53
N VAL A 200 -1.54 41.15 6.28
CA VAL A 200 -2.34 41.51 5.11
C VAL A 200 -2.78 40.24 4.41
N ASN A 201 -4.07 40.02 4.32
CA ASN A 201 -4.67 38.82 3.74
C ASN A 201 -5.00 39.04 2.23
N GLU A 202 -4.04 39.53 1.46
CA GLU A 202 -4.15 39.66 0.01
C GLU A 202 -3.55 38.42 -0.68
N PRO A 203 -4.30 37.75 -1.56
CA PRO A 203 -3.81 36.53 -2.20
C PRO A 203 -2.68 36.82 -3.21
N MET A 204 -1.67 35.95 -3.23
CA MET A 204 -0.53 35.99 -4.13
C MET A 204 -0.85 35.24 -5.42
N PHE A 205 -0.94 35.97 -6.53
CA PHE A 205 -1.15 35.41 -7.87
C PHE A 205 0.17 35.39 -8.64
N LEU A 206 0.44 34.26 -9.32
CA LEU A 206 1.60 34.13 -10.20
C LEU A 206 1.20 34.43 -11.62
N SER A 207 1.85 35.45 -12.20
CA SER A 207 1.60 35.84 -13.60
C SER A 207 2.37 34.93 -14.58
N PRO A 208 1.69 34.31 -15.55
CA PRO A 208 2.36 33.51 -16.57
C PRO A 208 3.12 34.36 -17.60
N ASN A 209 3.00 35.69 -17.56
CA ASN A 209 3.60 36.62 -18.57
C ASN A 209 4.79 37.40 -18.01
N THR A 210 4.94 37.51 -16.70
CA THR A 210 5.96 38.33 -16.05
C THR A 210 6.63 37.61 -14.93
N THR A 211 7.92 37.86 -14.72
CA THR A 211 8.62 37.34 -13.56
C THR A 211 8.06 37.96 -12.27
N THR A 212 7.67 37.12 -11.32
CA THR A 212 7.02 37.54 -10.08
C THR A 212 7.93 37.22 -8.89
N PRO A 213 8.32 38.22 -8.06
CA PRO A 213 9.06 37.91 -6.83
C PRO A 213 8.12 37.30 -5.80
N VAL A 214 8.49 36.13 -5.27
CA VAL A 214 7.74 35.42 -4.21
C VAL A 214 8.62 35.33 -2.98
N ALA A 215 8.15 35.89 -1.86
CA ALA A 215 8.80 35.73 -0.58
C ALA A 215 8.09 34.65 0.24
N TYR A 216 8.85 33.65 0.66
CA TYR A 216 8.37 32.61 1.55
C TYR A 216 8.66 32.96 3.00
N THR A 217 7.66 32.79 3.85
CA THR A 217 7.75 33.08 5.30
C THR A 217 7.09 32.00 6.12
N TYR A 218 7.45 31.92 7.39
CA TYR A 218 6.81 31.00 8.32
C TYR A 218 6.65 31.58 9.72
N SER A 219 5.69 31.04 10.44
CA SER A 219 5.43 31.32 11.86
C SER A 219 5.33 29.99 12.62
N VAL A 220 5.80 29.95 13.86
CA VAL A 220 5.72 28.76 14.72
C VAL A 220 5.03 29.14 16.02
N ILE A 221 3.97 28.41 16.34
CA ILE A 221 3.20 28.56 17.58
C ILE A 221 3.23 27.22 18.32
N TRP A 222 3.50 27.27 19.62
CA TRP A 222 3.53 26.10 20.48
C TRP A 222 2.29 26.03 21.35
N THR A 223 1.60 24.90 21.35
CA THR A 223 0.42 24.66 22.19
C THR A 223 0.63 23.45 23.09
N ARG A 224 0.34 23.59 24.38
CA ARG A 224 0.39 22.47 25.33
C ARG A 224 -0.77 21.53 25.08
N SER A 225 -0.51 20.22 25.07
CA SER A 225 -1.51 19.17 24.91
C SER A 225 -1.34 18.10 25.98
N ASP A 226 -2.46 17.60 26.46
CA ASP A 226 -2.50 16.48 27.41
C ASP A 226 -2.38 15.11 26.73
N THR A 227 -2.36 15.07 25.38
CA THR A 227 -2.23 13.85 24.60
C THR A 227 -0.87 13.19 24.86
N PRO A 228 -0.83 11.94 25.32
CA PRO A 228 0.43 11.24 25.53
C PRO A 228 1.08 10.87 24.17
N TRP A 229 2.41 10.81 24.14
CA TRP A 229 3.17 10.51 22.94
C TRP A 229 2.79 9.18 22.27
N ALA A 230 2.37 8.18 23.06
CA ALA A 230 1.98 6.86 22.57
C ALA A 230 0.73 6.88 21.68
N THR A 231 -0.19 7.83 21.92
CA THR A 231 -1.46 7.96 21.21
C THR A 231 -1.48 9.13 20.22
N ARG A 232 -0.32 9.75 19.95
CA ARG A 232 -0.22 10.91 19.06
C ARG A 232 -0.71 10.64 17.63
N TRP A 233 -0.71 9.37 17.20
CA TRP A 233 -1.20 8.96 15.88
C TRP A 233 -2.72 8.80 15.81
N ASP A 234 -3.40 8.70 16.92
CA ASP A 234 -4.85 8.46 16.95
C ASP A 234 -5.63 9.60 16.26
N ALA A 235 -5.14 10.84 16.37
CA ALA A 235 -5.73 11.98 15.68
C ALA A 235 -5.74 11.83 14.15
N TYR A 236 -4.73 11.16 13.59
CA TYR A 236 -4.60 10.91 12.14
C TYR A 236 -5.46 9.73 11.67
N LEU A 237 -5.83 8.82 12.57
CA LEU A 237 -6.67 7.67 12.25
C LEU A 237 -8.14 8.07 12.00
N HIS A 238 -8.58 9.20 12.55
CA HIS A 238 -9.95 9.70 12.41
C HIS A 238 -10.25 10.38 11.06
N VAL A 239 -9.28 10.52 10.19
CA VAL A 239 -9.45 11.11 8.84
C VAL A 239 -10.38 10.29 7.95
N VAL A 240 -10.53 9.00 8.23
CA VAL A 240 -11.43 8.10 7.50
C VAL A 240 -12.55 7.66 8.44
N ASP A 241 -13.80 7.74 8.01
CA ASP A 241 -14.94 7.30 8.81
C ASP A 241 -14.86 5.77 9.06
N PRO A 242 -14.55 5.32 10.30
CA PRO A 242 -14.36 3.91 10.61
C PRO A 242 -15.66 3.09 10.47
N ARG A 243 -16.83 3.76 10.46
CA ARG A 243 -18.14 3.11 10.38
C ARG A 243 -18.36 2.40 9.05
N ILE A 244 -17.86 2.98 7.96
CA ILE A 244 -18.02 2.41 6.60
C ILE A 244 -17.26 1.09 6.49
N HIS A 245 -16.09 0.99 7.11
CA HIS A 245 -15.25 -0.22 7.03
C HIS A 245 -15.82 -1.38 7.84
N TRP A 246 -16.38 -1.14 9.04
CA TRP A 246 -17.01 -2.19 9.83
C TRP A 246 -18.22 -2.80 9.13
N TYR A 247 -19.06 -1.99 8.49
CA TYR A 247 -20.19 -2.51 7.71
C TYR A 247 -19.74 -3.31 6.49
N SER A 248 -18.71 -2.87 5.79
CA SER A 248 -18.15 -3.60 4.65
C SER A 248 -17.58 -4.95 5.10
N LEU A 249 -16.86 -4.98 6.22
CA LEU A 249 -16.28 -6.18 6.81
C LEU A 249 -17.35 -7.20 7.21
N LEU A 250 -18.38 -6.76 7.94
CA LEU A 250 -19.51 -7.61 8.34
C LEU A 250 -20.26 -8.13 7.13
N ASN A 251 -20.50 -7.30 6.12
CA ASN A 251 -21.17 -7.70 4.91
C ASN A 251 -20.37 -8.73 4.10
N ALA A 252 -19.06 -8.52 3.93
CA ALA A 252 -18.18 -9.49 3.28
C ALA A 252 -18.17 -10.83 4.03
N THR A 253 -18.02 -10.81 5.35
CA THR A 253 -18.06 -12.03 6.18
C THR A 253 -19.38 -12.76 6.08
N ALA A 254 -20.52 -12.04 6.08
CA ALA A 254 -21.84 -12.63 5.93
C ALA A 254 -22.04 -13.27 4.54
N ILE A 255 -21.54 -12.62 3.47
CA ILE A 255 -21.58 -13.17 2.12
C ILE A 255 -20.76 -14.46 2.02
N VAL A 256 -19.53 -14.47 2.59
CA VAL A 256 -18.68 -15.66 2.61
C VAL A 256 -19.35 -16.80 3.37
N ALA A 257 -19.86 -16.54 4.58
CA ALA A 257 -20.56 -17.55 5.36
C ALA A 257 -21.77 -18.12 4.61
N LEU A 258 -22.53 -17.26 3.90
CA LEU A 258 -23.65 -17.70 3.08
C LEU A 258 -23.20 -18.58 1.91
N LEU A 259 -22.13 -18.21 1.21
CA LEU A 259 -21.60 -19.00 0.09
C LEU A 259 -21.06 -20.35 0.57
N CYS A 260 -20.30 -20.39 1.65
CA CYS A 260 -19.84 -21.64 2.26
C CYS A 260 -21.02 -22.55 2.67
N LEU A 261 -22.07 -21.97 3.26
CA LEU A 261 -23.27 -22.71 3.61
C LEU A 261 -23.97 -23.28 2.37
N LEU A 262 -24.09 -22.50 1.29
CA LEU A 262 -24.69 -22.95 0.02
C LEU A 262 -23.89 -24.13 -0.58
N VAL A 263 -22.56 -24.01 -0.64
CA VAL A 263 -21.68 -25.08 -1.14
C VAL A 263 -21.85 -26.35 -0.27
N ALA A 264 -21.77 -26.20 1.05
CA ALA A 264 -21.96 -27.33 1.99
C ALA A 264 -23.33 -28.01 1.79
N LEU A 265 -24.41 -27.23 1.60
CA LEU A 265 -25.75 -27.77 1.33
C LEU A 265 -25.83 -28.51 -0.02
N VAL A 266 -25.23 -27.97 -1.08
CA VAL A 266 -25.18 -28.61 -2.40
C VAL A 266 -24.41 -29.92 -2.31
N MET A 267 -23.21 -29.91 -1.69
CA MET A 267 -22.40 -31.11 -1.49
C MET A 267 -23.13 -32.16 -0.65
N ALA A 268 -23.72 -31.77 0.48
CA ALA A 268 -24.48 -32.67 1.35
C ALA A 268 -25.68 -33.29 0.60
N ARG A 269 -26.36 -32.48 -0.23
CA ARG A 269 -27.49 -32.96 -1.06
C ARG A 269 -27.03 -33.96 -2.13
N SER A 270 -25.94 -33.65 -2.81
CA SER A 270 -25.35 -34.54 -3.84
C SER A 270 -24.91 -35.87 -3.21
N MET A 271 -24.15 -35.82 -2.11
CA MET A 271 -23.69 -37.04 -1.41
C MET A 271 -24.86 -37.87 -0.88
N ARG A 272 -25.90 -37.25 -0.29
CA ARG A 272 -27.10 -37.99 0.18
C ARG A 272 -27.82 -38.65 -0.99
N HIS A 273 -27.92 -37.98 -2.14
CA HIS A 273 -28.52 -38.56 -3.34
C HIS A 273 -27.72 -39.77 -3.85
N ASP A 274 -26.41 -39.67 -3.89
CA ASP A 274 -25.53 -40.77 -4.31
C ASP A 274 -25.60 -41.97 -3.33
N ILE A 275 -25.56 -41.72 -2.03
CA ILE A 275 -25.70 -42.77 -1.00
C ILE A 275 -27.06 -43.47 -1.10
N TYR A 276 -28.16 -42.69 -1.29
CA TYR A 276 -29.49 -43.27 -1.47
C TYR A 276 -29.53 -44.16 -2.71
N ARG A 277 -28.94 -43.72 -3.81
CA ARG A 277 -28.87 -44.49 -5.04
C ARG A 277 -28.05 -45.78 -4.89
N TYR A 278 -26.94 -45.75 -4.19
CA TYR A 278 -26.12 -46.95 -3.91
C TYR A 278 -26.86 -47.98 -3.04
N ASN A 279 -27.69 -47.56 -2.08
CA ASN A 279 -28.48 -48.44 -1.26
C ASN A 279 -29.72 -48.99 -1.94
N ALA A 280 -30.21 -48.34 -3.02
CA ALA A 280 -31.36 -48.78 -3.81
C ALA A 280 -31.01 -49.87 -4.85
N ILE A 281 -29.72 -49.98 -5.22
CA ILE A 281 -29.22 -50.90 -6.28
C ILE A 281 -29.21 -52.39 -5.83
N ASP A 282 -29.29 -52.68 -4.55
CA ASP A 282 -29.31 -54.08 -4.00
C ASP A 282 -30.55 -54.89 -4.41
N LEU A 283 -31.50 -54.32 -5.16
CA LEU A 283 -32.77 -54.97 -5.55
C LEU A 283 -32.91 -55.27 -7.07
N THR A 284 -31.95 -54.86 -7.93
CA THR A 284 -32.01 -55.16 -9.38
C THR A 284 -30.61 -55.34 -9.95
N GLU A 285 -30.32 -56.58 -10.34
CA GLU A 285 -28.98 -57.09 -10.76
C GLU A 285 -28.39 -56.51 -12.05
N ASP A 286 -29.02 -55.55 -12.74
CA ASP A 286 -28.62 -55.16 -14.09
C ASP A 286 -28.45 -53.67 -14.35
N ILE A 287 -28.36 -52.81 -13.37
CA ILE A 287 -28.09 -51.39 -13.59
C ILE A 287 -26.59 -51.14 -13.44
N GLN A 288 -25.90 -51.05 -14.54
CA GLN A 288 -24.53 -50.54 -14.61
C GLN A 288 -24.44 -49.17 -13.91
N GLU A 289 -23.56 -49.07 -12.93
CA GLU A 289 -23.30 -47.80 -12.22
C GLU A 289 -22.60 -46.82 -13.20
N ASP A 290 -23.35 -46.10 -14.04
CA ASP A 290 -22.80 -45.18 -15.04
C ASP A 290 -22.38 -43.82 -14.46
N PHE A 291 -22.88 -43.48 -13.28
CA PHE A 291 -22.65 -42.18 -12.65
C PHE A 291 -22.52 -42.31 -11.11
N GLY A 292 -21.64 -41.51 -10.51
CA GLY A 292 -21.55 -41.31 -9.07
C GLY A 292 -20.10 -41.24 -8.55
N TRP A 293 -19.93 -40.79 -7.31
CA TRP A 293 -18.65 -40.63 -6.64
C TRP A 293 -17.84 -41.94 -6.56
N LYS A 294 -18.48 -43.06 -6.35
CA LYS A 294 -17.86 -44.38 -6.31
C LYS A 294 -16.97 -44.67 -7.52
N LEU A 295 -17.33 -44.18 -8.71
CA LEU A 295 -16.60 -44.43 -9.94
C LEU A 295 -15.47 -43.43 -10.20
N VAL A 296 -15.51 -42.24 -9.61
CA VAL A 296 -14.57 -41.15 -9.88
C VAL A 296 -13.63 -40.86 -8.70
N HIS A 297 -13.85 -41.43 -7.53
CA HIS A 297 -13.06 -41.14 -6.32
C HIS A 297 -11.56 -41.39 -6.50
N GLY A 298 -11.15 -42.38 -7.30
CA GLY A 298 -9.76 -42.65 -7.62
C GLY A 298 -9.19 -41.72 -8.68
N GLU A 299 -10.03 -41.16 -9.55
CA GLU A 299 -9.59 -40.27 -10.63
C GLU A 299 -9.25 -38.86 -10.15
N VAL A 300 -9.76 -38.46 -8.98
CA VAL A 300 -9.44 -37.13 -8.38
C VAL A 300 -7.95 -36.97 -8.12
N PHE A 301 -7.24 -38.04 -7.81
CA PHE A 301 -5.79 -38.03 -7.54
C PHE A 301 -4.93 -38.21 -8.79
N ARG A 302 -5.53 -38.23 -9.99
CA ARG A 302 -4.79 -38.29 -11.23
C ARG A 302 -4.03 -37.01 -11.49
N ALA A 303 -2.77 -37.10 -11.87
CA ALA A 303 -1.94 -35.97 -12.22
C ALA A 303 -2.57 -35.16 -13.37
N PRO A 304 -2.76 -33.83 -13.23
CA PRO A 304 -3.28 -32.98 -14.29
C PRO A 304 -2.28 -32.82 -15.42
N THR A 305 -2.74 -32.46 -16.61
CA THR A 305 -1.88 -32.23 -17.79
C THR A 305 -0.81 -31.17 -17.56
N SER A 306 -1.08 -30.18 -16.69
CA SER A 306 -0.20 -29.07 -16.32
C SER A 306 0.33 -29.19 -14.89
N SER A 307 0.64 -30.40 -14.42
CA SER A 307 1.08 -30.67 -13.02
C SER A 307 2.25 -29.79 -12.56
N MET A 308 3.20 -29.49 -13.46
CA MET A 308 4.34 -28.61 -13.17
C MET A 308 3.88 -27.18 -12.86
N MET A 309 2.98 -26.61 -13.67
CA MET A 309 2.49 -25.25 -13.46
C MET A 309 1.66 -25.15 -12.18
N LEU A 310 0.82 -26.15 -11.92
CA LEU A 310 0.03 -26.21 -10.69
C LEU A 310 0.93 -26.27 -9.45
N SER A 311 1.98 -27.09 -9.47
CA SER A 311 2.91 -27.21 -8.34
C SER A 311 3.70 -25.91 -8.11
N VAL A 312 4.13 -25.23 -9.18
CA VAL A 312 4.80 -23.91 -9.09
C VAL A 312 3.87 -22.86 -8.49
N MET A 313 2.61 -22.82 -8.95
CA MET A 313 1.62 -21.87 -8.41
C MET A 313 1.27 -22.17 -6.96
N ALA A 314 1.11 -23.44 -6.58
CA ALA A 314 0.87 -23.83 -5.18
C ALA A 314 2.04 -23.43 -4.26
N GLY A 315 3.30 -23.63 -4.71
CA GLY A 315 4.48 -23.18 -3.98
C GLY A 315 4.55 -21.67 -3.83
N SER A 316 4.30 -20.94 -4.91
CA SER A 316 4.25 -19.47 -4.88
C SER A 316 3.12 -18.94 -4.00
N GLY A 317 1.95 -19.59 -4.03
CA GLY A 317 0.81 -19.26 -3.16
C GLY A 317 1.12 -19.46 -1.69
N ALA A 318 1.75 -20.58 -1.32
CA ALA A 318 2.19 -20.84 0.06
C ALA A 318 3.21 -19.80 0.55
N GLN A 319 4.14 -19.39 -0.31
CA GLN A 319 5.10 -18.31 -0.01
C GLN A 319 4.41 -16.98 0.25
N LEU A 320 3.50 -16.57 -0.63
CA LEU A 320 2.73 -15.33 -0.47
C LEU A 320 1.83 -15.36 0.77
N GLY A 321 1.17 -16.49 1.02
CA GLY A 321 0.35 -16.68 2.21
C GLY A 321 1.15 -16.53 3.51
N ALA A 322 2.33 -17.19 3.58
CA ALA A 322 3.22 -17.06 4.73
C ALA A 322 3.75 -15.62 4.91
N MET A 323 4.12 -14.94 3.81
CA MET A 323 4.52 -13.53 3.82
C MET A 323 3.42 -12.65 4.41
N ALA A 324 2.20 -12.77 3.90
CA ALA A 324 1.07 -11.95 4.33
C ALA A 324 0.73 -12.20 5.81
N THR A 325 0.66 -13.48 6.23
CA THR A 325 0.38 -13.86 7.62
C THR A 325 1.44 -13.31 8.58
N THR A 326 2.72 -13.42 8.21
CA THR A 326 3.81 -12.90 9.04
C THR A 326 3.80 -11.37 9.09
N THR A 327 3.52 -10.70 7.97
CA THR A 327 3.41 -9.23 7.93
C THR A 327 2.27 -8.74 8.81
N LEU A 328 1.11 -9.40 8.77
CA LEU A 328 -0.02 -9.11 9.65
C LEU A 328 0.30 -9.34 11.12
N PHE A 329 1.01 -10.42 11.43
CA PHE A 329 1.46 -10.70 12.79
C PHE A 329 2.38 -9.62 13.33
N PHE A 330 3.35 -9.15 12.54
CA PHE A 330 4.21 -8.02 12.92
C PHE A 330 3.42 -6.71 13.06
N ALA A 331 2.40 -6.50 12.21
CA ALA A 331 1.51 -5.35 12.35
C ALA A 331 0.73 -5.38 13.67
N LEU A 332 0.17 -6.53 14.04
CA LEU A 332 -0.55 -6.74 15.30
C LEU A 332 0.34 -6.54 16.53
N LEU A 333 1.60 -6.96 16.46
CA LEU A 333 2.59 -6.73 17.51
C LEU A 333 3.05 -5.27 17.60
N GLY A 334 2.67 -4.40 16.66
CA GLY A 334 3.03 -3.00 16.65
C GLY A 334 4.41 -2.67 16.09
N PHE A 335 5.09 -3.62 15.43
CA PHE A 335 6.39 -3.37 14.79
C PHE A 335 6.28 -2.46 13.57
N LEU A 336 5.09 -2.37 12.96
CA LEU A 336 4.84 -1.52 11.81
C LEU A 336 4.24 -0.19 12.27
N ASN A 337 5.11 0.76 12.62
CA ASN A 337 4.66 2.08 13.06
C ASN A 337 4.43 2.99 11.84
N PRO A 338 3.36 3.81 11.86
CA PRO A 338 3.07 4.80 10.82
C PRO A 338 4.16 5.85 10.62
N SER A 339 4.94 6.13 11.65
CA SER A 339 6.07 7.07 11.52
C SER A 339 7.11 6.60 10.51
N ASN A 340 7.18 5.29 10.26
CA ASN A 340 8.06 4.70 9.26
C ASN A 340 7.24 3.93 8.21
N ARG A 341 6.63 4.66 7.31
CA ARG A 341 5.79 4.16 6.21
C ARG A 341 6.42 3.04 5.39
N GLY A 342 7.72 3.16 5.16
CA GLY A 342 8.47 2.19 4.39
C GLY A 342 8.75 0.87 5.11
N SER A 343 8.53 0.78 6.42
CA SER A 343 8.79 -0.45 7.18
C SER A 343 7.91 -1.60 6.70
N LEU A 344 6.66 -1.34 6.33
CA LEU A 344 5.76 -2.32 5.76
C LEU A 344 6.34 -2.95 4.48
N GLY A 345 6.71 -2.13 3.50
CA GLY A 345 7.28 -2.62 2.25
C GLY A 345 8.58 -3.37 2.46
N THR A 346 9.43 -2.90 3.37
CA THR A 346 10.68 -3.58 3.72
C THR A 346 10.43 -4.96 4.33
N ILE A 347 9.52 -5.08 5.29
CA ILE A 347 9.16 -6.37 5.90
C ILE A 347 8.55 -7.32 4.87
N MET A 348 7.68 -6.84 4.00
CA MET A 348 7.10 -7.66 2.92
C MET A 348 8.19 -8.23 2.01
N ILE A 349 9.17 -7.44 1.59
CA ILE A 349 10.28 -7.90 0.74
C ILE A 349 11.16 -8.89 1.49
N VAL A 350 11.50 -8.63 2.74
CA VAL A 350 12.36 -9.51 3.54
C VAL A 350 11.66 -10.85 3.79
N THR A 351 10.42 -10.84 4.24
CA THR A 351 9.64 -12.06 4.51
C THR A 351 9.39 -12.85 3.22
N TRP A 352 9.04 -12.17 2.11
CA TRP A 352 8.91 -12.84 0.82
C TRP A 352 10.21 -13.52 0.39
N THR A 353 11.35 -12.88 0.58
CA THR A 353 12.67 -13.43 0.25
C THR A 353 12.98 -14.66 1.12
N LEU A 354 12.72 -14.59 2.42
CA LEU A 354 12.99 -15.68 3.36
C LEU A 354 12.06 -16.89 3.14
N PHE A 355 10.78 -16.65 2.85
CA PHE A 355 9.82 -17.72 2.59
C PHE A 355 9.96 -18.37 1.20
N GLY A 356 10.95 -17.98 0.39
CA GLY A 356 11.35 -18.71 -0.79
C GLY A 356 11.66 -20.19 -0.50
N CYS A 357 12.18 -20.50 0.67
CA CYS A 357 12.39 -21.85 1.14
C CYS A 357 11.06 -22.63 1.29
N LEU A 358 10.03 -22.02 1.87
CA LEU A 358 8.70 -22.64 1.99
C LEU A 358 8.07 -22.86 0.62
N GLY A 359 8.15 -21.86 -0.26
CA GLY A 359 7.64 -21.96 -1.64
C GLY A 359 8.28 -23.11 -2.41
N GLY A 360 9.61 -23.24 -2.35
CA GLY A 360 10.33 -24.34 -2.95
C GLY A 360 9.96 -25.69 -2.36
N TYR A 361 9.81 -25.78 -1.04
CA TYR A 361 9.40 -27.00 -0.34
C TYR A 361 8.01 -27.49 -0.78
N VAL A 362 7.01 -26.62 -0.73
CA VAL A 362 5.63 -26.96 -1.11
C VAL A 362 5.55 -27.33 -2.59
N SER A 363 6.16 -26.53 -3.48
CA SER A 363 6.20 -26.81 -4.91
C SER A 363 6.80 -28.19 -5.22
N ALA A 364 7.92 -28.53 -4.58
CA ALA A 364 8.58 -29.81 -4.80
C ALA A 364 7.71 -30.99 -4.30
N ARG A 365 7.12 -30.88 -3.12
CA ARG A 365 6.25 -31.93 -2.57
C ARG A 365 5.01 -32.20 -3.43
N VAL A 366 4.35 -31.13 -3.88
CA VAL A 366 3.18 -31.24 -4.77
C VAL A 366 3.58 -31.86 -6.10
N TYR A 367 4.74 -31.44 -6.67
CA TYR A 367 5.21 -31.98 -7.92
C TYR A 367 5.58 -33.48 -7.85
N VAL A 368 6.20 -33.90 -6.76
CA VAL A 368 6.51 -35.33 -6.52
C VAL A 368 5.23 -36.14 -6.30
N SER A 369 4.18 -35.56 -5.69
CA SER A 369 2.87 -36.23 -5.55
C SER A 369 2.20 -36.51 -6.90
N PHE A 370 2.56 -35.76 -7.93
CA PHE A 370 2.12 -35.97 -9.31
C PHE A 370 3.07 -36.85 -10.13
N ASP A 371 4.01 -37.56 -9.51
CA ASP A 371 5.03 -38.39 -10.17
C ASP A 371 5.85 -37.64 -11.21
N GLY A 372 6.12 -36.36 -10.96
CA GLY A 372 6.81 -35.47 -11.90
C GLY A 372 8.30 -35.80 -12.02
N ALA A 373 8.79 -36.09 -13.25
CA ALA A 373 10.20 -36.47 -13.52
C ALA A 373 11.15 -35.25 -13.63
N GLN A 374 10.63 -34.06 -14.00
CA GLN A 374 11.47 -32.89 -14.33
C GLN A 374 11.65 -31.94 -13.12
N TRP A 375 12.14 -32.47 -12.01
CA TRP A 375 12.27 -31.68 -10.76
C TRP A 375 13.17 -30.45 -10.88
N ARG A 376 14.24 -30.51 -11.73
CA ARG A 376 15.13 -29.35 -11.95
C ARG A 376 14.38 -28.18 -12.59
N ARG A 377 13.53 -28.48 -13.58
CA ARG A 377 12.73 -27.44 -14.25
C ARG A 377 11.70 -26.84 -13.30
N ASN A 378 11.04 -27.68 -12.49
CA ASN A 378 10.11 -27.22 -11.46
C ASN A 378 10.79 -26.27 -10.45
N MET A 379 11.99 -26.63 -9.99
CA MET A 379 12.81 -25.83 -9.07
C MET A 379 13.11 -24.42 -9.64
N ILE A 380 13.59 -24.38 -10.90
CA ILE A 380 13.92 -23.11 -11.57
C ILE A 380 12.65 -22.27 -11.78
N LEU A 381 11.57 -22.89 -12.25
CA LEU A 381 10.31 -22.16 -12.48
C LEU A 381 9.73 -21.59 -11.19
N THR A 382 9.77 -22.33 -10.07
CA THR A 382 9.30 -21.84 -8.76
C THR A 382 10.11 -20.62 -8.30
N ALA A 383 11.43 -20.63 -8.49
CA ALA A 383 12.30 -19.54 -8.06
C ALA A 383 12.21 -18.30 -8.98
N VAL A 384 11.78 -18.45 -10.24
CA VAL A 384 11.93 -17.40 -11.26
C VAL A 384 10.60 -16.90 -11.81
N LEU A 385 9.57 -17.73 -11.99
CA LEU A 385 8.37 -17.38 -12.74
C LEU A 385 7.61 -16.19 -12.13
N LEU A 386 7.17 -16.31 -10.89
CA LEU A 386 6.39 -15.27 -10.22
C LEU A 386 7.22 -14.00 -9.97
N PRO A 387 8.47 -14.06 -9.43
CA PRO A 387 9.30 -12.89 -9.28
C PRO A 387 9.56 -12.14 -10.58
N THR A 388 9.84 -12.87 -11.67
CA THR A 388 10.05 -12.25 -12.99
C THR A 388 8.80 -11.52 -13.47
N ALA A 389 7.61 -12.11 -13.31
CA ALA A 389 6.36 -11.48 -13.73
C ALA A 389 6.10 -10.18 -12.94
N ILE A 390 6.28 -10.21 -11.61
CA ILE A 390 6.10 -9.02 -10.75
C ILE A 390 7.16 -7.96 -11.08
N PHE A 391 8.43 -8.35 -11.22
CA PHE A 391 9.51 -7.45 -11.53
C PHE A 391 9.36 -6.81 -12.92
N ALA A 392 8.93 -7.57 -13.92
CA ALA A 392 8.66 -7.05 -15.26
C ALA A 392 7.53 -6.03 -15.24
N LEU A 393 6.42 -6.31 -14.54
CA LEU A 393 5.31 -5.38 -14.40
C LEU A 393 5.75 -4.11 -13.66
N MET A 394 6.50 -4.23 -12.56
CA MET A 394 7.03 -3.10 -11.81
C MET A 394 7.95 -2.24 -12.68
N ASN A 395 8.84 -2.84 -13.47
CA ASN A 395 9.72 -2.10 -14.37
C ASN A 395 8.95 -1.41 -15.51
N LEU A 396 7.90 -2.04 -16.04
CA LEU A 396 7.04 -1.42 -17.04
C LEU A 396 6.37 -0.16 -16.49
N LEU A 397 5.80 -0.25 -15.29
CA LEU A 397 5.19 0.91 -14.61
C LEU A 397 6.26 1.98 -14.28
N ASN A 398 7.41 1.56 -13.77
CA ASN A 398 8.52 2.46 -13.47
C ASN A 398 9.02 3.20 -14.73
N PHE A 399 9.07 2.53 -15.86
CA PHE A 399 9.43 3.15 -17.14
C PHE A 399 8.46 4.27 -17.53
N VAL A 400 7.16 4.06 -17.32
CA VAL A 400 6.14 5.11 -17.55
C VAL A 400 6.37 6.31 -16.62
N LEU A 401 6.69 6.06 -15.33
CA LEU A 401 7.00 7.13 -14.37
C LEU A 401 8.27 7.90 -14.75
N VAL A 402 9.31 7.21 -15.21
CA VAL A 402 10.54 7.84 -15.70
C VAL A 402 10.27 8.73 -16.92
N LEU A 403 9.47 8.25 -17.88
CA LEU A 403 9.11 9.06 -19.08
C LEU A 403 8.35 10.34 -18.70
N ASN A 404 7.56 10.32 -17.63
CA ASN A 404 6.83 11.48 -17.13
C ASN A 404 7.65 12.32 -16.12
N HIS A 405 8.93 12.07 -15.98
CA HIS A 405 9.83 12.77 -15.03
C HIS A 405 9.29 12.81 -13.59
N SER A 406 8.61 11.73 -13.16
CA SER A 406 8.07 11.61 -11.81
C SER A 406 9.17 11.33 -10.80
N SER A 407 9.16 12.01 -9.66
CA SER A 407 10.05 11.75 -8.54
C SER A 407 9.75 10.40 -7.87
N GLY A 408 8.55 9.86 -8.07
CA GLY A 408 8.15 8.53 -7.59
C GLY A 408 8.80 7.37 -8.33
N ALA A 409 9.53 7.63 -9.42
CA ALA A 409 10.25 6.59 -10.15
C ALA A 409 11.33 5.95 -9.27
N VAL A 410 11.37 4.61 -9.27
CA VAL A 410 12.34 3.84 -8.47
C VAL A 410 13.75 4.03 -9.03
N PRO A 411 14.74 4.45 -8.22
CA PRO A 411 16.12 4.65 -8.66
C PRO A 411 16.77 3.33 -9.10
N PHE A 412 17.68 3.43 -10.07
CA PHE A 412 18.40 2.27 -10.60
C PHE A 412 19.14 1.46 -9.51
N GLY A 413 19.74 2.14 -8.52
CA GLY A 413 20.41 1.46 -7.40
C GLY A 413 19.47 0.57 -6.57
N THR A 414 18.22 1.02 -6.36
CA THR A 414 17.20 0.23 -5.66
C THR A 414 16.75 -0.97 -6.50
N LEU A 415 16.59 -0.81 -7.82
CA LEU A 415 16.30 -1.93 -8.72
C LEU A 415 17.41 -2.97 -8.67
N LEU A 416 18.68 -2.54 -8.69
CA LEU A 416 19.83 -3.43 -8.58
C LEU A 416 19.85 -4.16 -7.24
N ALA A 417 19.53 -3.47 -6.13
CA ALA A 417 19.43 -4.08 -4.81
C ALA A 417 18.34 -5.17 -4.75
N LEU A 418 17.17 -4.93 -5.36
CA LEU A 418 16.10 -5.93 -5.45
C LEU A 418 16.52 -7.16 -6.25
N VAL A 419 17.20 -6.96 -7.38
CA VAL A 419 17.75 -8.06 -8.19
C VAL A 419 18.80 -8.84 -7.41
N ALA A 420 19.67 -8.16 -6.67
CA ALA A 420 20.67 -8.81 -5.82
C ALA A 420 20.01 -9.64 -4.69
N LEU A 421 19.01 -9.13 -4.00
CA LEU A 421 18.23 -9.87 -3.01
C LEU A 421 17.57 -11.11 -3.62
N TRP A 422 17.02 -10.97 -4.81
CA TRP A 422 16.38 -12.07 -5.51
C TRP A 422 17.39 -13.18 -5.85
N PHE A 423 18.48 -12.86 -6.55
CA PHE A 423 19.44 -13.87 -7.02
C PHE A 423 20.35 -14.41 -5.91
N LEU A 424 20.78 -13.57 -4.95
CA LEU A 424 21.74 -13.98 -3.92
C LEU A 424 21.09 -14.64 -2.71
N ILE A 425 19.83 -14.33 -2.42
CA ILE A 425 19.15 -14.83 -1.21
C ILE A 425 17.94 -15.70 -1.57
N HIS A 426 16.97 -15.16 -2.32
CA HIS A 426 15.73 -15.89 -2.59
C HIS A 426 15.94 -17.16 -3.42
N VAL A 427 16.71 -17.11 -4.51
CA VAL A 427 16.97 -18.28 -5.37
C VAL A 427 17.66 -19.41 -4.59
N PRO A 428 18.76 -19.19 -3.85
CA PRO A 428 19.37 -20.25 -3.03
C PRO A 428 18.44 -20.83 -1.97
N LEU A 429 17.65 -19.98 -1.30
CA LEU A 429 16.66 -20.43 -0.30
C LEU A 429 15.56 -21.29 -0.93
N SER A 430 15.06 -20.92 -2.11
CA SER A 430 14.07 -21.70 -2.86
C SER A 430 14.65 -23.05 -3.27
N PHE A 431 15.92 -23.11 -3.69
CA PHE A 431 16.60 -24.37 -4.01
C PHE A 431 16.76 -25.25 -2.78
N LEU A 432 17.14 -24.69 -1.65
CA LEU A 432 17.22 -25.40 -0.38
C LEU A 432 15.84 -25.98 0.02
N GLY A 433 14.79 -25.20 -0.09
CA GLY A 433 13.41 -25.65 0.16
C GLY A 433 13.02 -26.80 -0.79
N THR A 434 13.31 -26.67 -2.07
CA THR A 434 13.07 -27.73 -3.06
C THR A 434 13.80 -29.02 -2.70
N TYR A 435 15.06 -28.93 -2.28
CA TYR A 435 15.82 -30.10 -1.84
C TYR A 435 15.15 -30.84 -0.66
N PHE A 436 14.71 -30.09 0.35
CA PHE A 436 13.98 -30.69 1.47
C PHE A 436 12.62 -31.27 1.05
N GLY A 437 11.91 -30.60 0.13
CA GLY A 437 10.65 -31.09 -0.42
C GLY A 437 10.80 -32.41 -1.20
N LEU A 438 11.83 -32.53 -2.01
CA LEU A 438 12.17 -33.77 -2.72
C LEU A 438 12.53 -34.90 -1.75
N LYS A 439 13.30 -34.60 -0.71
CA LYS A 439 13.68 -35.59 0.32
C LYS A 439 12.48 -36.07 1.15
N ALA A 440 11.51 -35.20 1.41
CA ALA A 440 10.30 -35.54 2.15
C ALA A 440 9.35 -36.45 1.34
N GLY A 441 9.49 -36.48 0.02
CA GLY A 441 8.63 -37.24 -0.88
C GLY A 441 7.24 -36.63 -1.09
N GLY A 442 6.42 -37.29 -1.90
CA GLY A 442 5.03 -36.88 -2.16
C GLY A 442 4.08 -37.15 -1.00
N PHE A 443 2.86 -36.64 -1.13
CA PHE A 443 1.77 -36.96 -0.21
C PHE A 443 1.21 -38.37 -0.54
N PRO A 444 0.97 -39.23 0.44
CA PRO A 444 0.34 -40.52 0.20
C PRO A 444 -1.12 -40.29 -0.23
N HIS A 445 -1.49 -40.85 -1.36
CA HIS A 445 -2.87 -40.82 -1.81
C HIS A 445 -3.69 -41.89 -1.06
N PRO A 446 -4.91 -41.56 -0.59
CA PRO A 446 -5.75 -42.51 0.15
C PRO A 446 -6.27 -43.64 -0.76
N VAL A 447 -6.32 -43.45 -2.06
CA VAL A 447 -6.83 -44.39 -3.06
C VAL A 447 -5.89 -44.49 -4.23
N ARG A 448 -5.73 -45.68 -4.80
CA ARG A 448 -4.95 -45.86 -6.02
C ARG A 448 -5.70 -45.29 -7.23
N VAL A 449 -4.97 -44.59 -8.11
CA VAL A 449 -5.48 -44.08 -9.38
C VAL A 449 -5.67 -45.24 -10.34
N ASN A 450 -6.75 -45.27 -11.13
CA ASN A 450 -6.98 -46.26 -12.15
C ASN A 450 -5.92 -46.14 -13.24
N GLN A 451 -5.42 -47.29 -13.74
CA GLN A 451 -4.38 -47.26 -14.79
C GLN A 451 -4.89 -46.70 -16.11
N ILE A 452 -6.15 -46.97 -16.44
CA ILE A 452 -6.78 -46.50 -17.68
C ILE A 452 -7.62 -45.26 -17.36
N PRO A 453 -7.33 -44.08 -17.95
CA PRO A 453 -8.11 -42.89 -17.74
C PRO A 453 -9.54 -43.06 -18.28
N ARG A 454 -10.53 -42.59 -17.53
CA ARG A 454 -11.90 -42.57 -17.99
C ARG A 454 -12.05 -41.62 -19.17
N GLN A 455 -12.80 -42.00 -20.20
CA GLN A 455 -13.09 -41.12 -21.34
C GLN A 455 -14.00 -40.00 -20.89
N ILE A 456 -13.57 -38.78 -21.16
CA ILE A 456 -14.36 -37.58 -20.88
C ILE A 456 -15.18 -37.24 -22.13
N PRO A 457 -16.53 -37.12 -22.04
CA PRO A 457 -17.34 -36.75 -23.18
C PRO A 457 -17.01 -35.34 -23.70
N PRO A 458 -17.27 -35.04 -24.99
CA PRO A 458 -16.99 -33.72 -25.55
C PRO A 458 -17.72 -32.62 -24.78
N GLN A 459 -16.94 -31.69 -24.25
CA GLN A 459 -17.46 -30.65 -23.37
C GLN A 459 -18.03 -29.46 -24.17
N LYS A 460 -19.05 -28.82 -23.62
CA LYS A 460 -19.63 -27.59 -24.15
C LYS A 460 -18.58 -26.47 -24.13
N TRP A 461 -18.75 -25.45 -24.97
CA TRP A 461 -17.78 -24.37 -25.16
C TRP A 461 -17.40 -23.62 -23.85
N TYR A 462 -18.33 -23.45 -22.93
CA TYR A 462 -18.14 -22.76 -21.65
C TYR A 462 -17.38 -23.62 -20.61
N MET A 463 -17.29 -24.92 -20.81
CA MET A 463 -16.50 -25.85 -19.98
C MET A 463 -15.09 -26.05 -20.53
N ARG A 464 -14.71 -25.37 -21.62
CA ARG A 464 -13.33 -25.38 -22.11
C ARG A 464 -12.42 -24.62 -21.14
N LEU A 465 -11.11 -24.91 -21.19
CA LEU A 465 -10.09 -24.39 -20.26
C LEU A 465 -10.19 -22.88 -20.00
N TRP A 466 -10.23 -22.06 -21.05
CA TRP A 466 -10.23 -20.59 -20.88
C TRP A 466 -11.54 -20.03 -20.32
N PRO A 467 -12.72 -20.37 -20.85
CA PRO A 467 -13.96 -19.88 -20.26
C PRO A 467 -14.20 -20.34 -18.82
N SER A 468 -13.88 -21.60 -18.50
CA SER A 468 -14.04 -22.10 -17.13
C SER A 468 -13.05 -21.46 -16.16
N ALA A 469 -11.78 -21.24 -16.56
CA ALA A 469 -10.79 -20.53 -15.74
C ALA A 469 -11.19 -19.08 -15.48
N LEU A 470 -11.73 -18.37 -16.48
CA LEU A 470 -12.22 -17.01 -16.32
C LEU A 470 -13.44 -16.95 -15.38
N LEU A 471 -14.39 -17.86 -15.53
CA LEU A 471 -15.58 -17.94 -14.68
C LEU A 471 -15.21 -18.28 -13.22
N ALA A 472 -14.32 -19.26 -13.03
CA ALA A 472 -13.86 -19.64 -11.71
C ALA A 472 -13.04 -18.52 -11.03
N GLY A 473 -12.26 -17.75 -11.81
CA GLY A 473 -11.49 -16.62 -11.30
C GLY A 473 -12.31 -15.36 -11.02
N LEU A 474 -13.49 -15.20 -11.62
CA LEU A 474 -14.29 -13.98 -11.53
C LEU A 474 -14.80 -13.71 -10.11
N LEU A 475 -15.25 -14.73 -9.41
CA LEU A 475 -15.78 -14.64 -8.04
C LEU A 475 -14.68 -14.27 -7.02
N PRO A 476 -13.54 -14.97 -6.94
CA PRO A 476 -12.43 -14.56 -6.08
C PRO A 476 -11.88 -13.17 -6.44
N PHE A 477 -11.79 -12.86 -7.74
CA PHE A 477 -11.35 -11.53 -8.18
C PHE A 477 -12.30 -10.43 -7.75
N GLY A 478 -13.64 -10.63 -7.89
CA GLY A 478 -14.64 -9.65 -7.47
C GLY A 478 -14.58 -9.38 -5.96
N ALA A 479 -14.37 -10.41 -5.15
CA ALA A 479 -14.19 -10.27 -3.72
C ALA A 479 -12.87 -9.54 -3.37
N ALA A 480 -11.78 -9.92 -4.02
CA ALA A 480 -10.48 -9.31 -3.80
C ALA A 480 -10.38 -7.89 -4.36
N TRP A 481 -11.15 -7.54 -5.40
CA TRP A 481 -11.09 -6.25 -6.07
C TRP A 481 -11.42 -5.09 -5.12
N LEU A 482 -12.47 -5.22 -4.31
CA LEU A 482 -12.87 -4.18 -3.37
C LEU A 482 -11.75 -3.92 -2.35
N GLU A 483 -11.20 -4.97 -1.80
CA GLU A 483 -10.11 -4.91 -0.83
C GLU A 483 -8.82 -4.37 -1.46
N LEU A 484 -8.49 -4.83 -2.66
CA LEU A 484 -7.35 -4.35 -3.42
C LEU A 484 -7.46 -2.84 -3.71
N PHE A 485 -8.65 -2.35 -4.05
CA PHE A 485 -8.91 -0.93 -4.25
C PHE A 485 -8.63 -0.12 -2.97
N PHE A 486 -9.08 -0.59 -1.80
CA PHE A 486 -8.78 0.07 -0.52
C PHE A 486 -7.30 -0.01 -0.16
N ILE A 487 -6.64 -1.15 -0.41
CA ILE A 487 -5.19 -1.31 -0.18
C ILE A 487 -4.41 -0.34 -1.06
N ILE A 488 -4.71 -0.27 -2.34
CA ILE A 488 -4.05 0.65 -3.28
C ILE A 488 -4.28 2.11 -2.86
N ASN A 489 -5.50 2.49 -2.53
CA ASN A 489 -5.79 3.84 -2.03
C ASN A 489 -5.08 4.14 -0.71
N SER A 490 -4.93 3.17 0.17
CA SER A 490 -4.18 3.32 1.41
C SER A 490 -2.69 3.53 1.16
N LEU A 491 -2.09 2.70 0.31
CA LEU A 491 -0.66 2.74 0.02
C LEU A 491 -0.26 4.02 -0.73
N PHE A 492 -1.01 4.37 -1.77
CA PHE A 492 -0.71 5.54 -2.61
C PHE A 492 -1.33 6.84 -2.11
N GLY A 493 -2.40 6.77 -1.31
CA GLY A 493 -3.08 7.94 -0.74
C GLY A 493 -2.59 8.38 0.65
N ASN A 494 -1.42 7.98 1.09
CA ASN A 494 -0.86 8.26 2.42
C ASN A 494 -1.70 7.75 3.62
N ARG A 495 -2.58 6.76 3.42
CA ARG A 495 -3.51 6.25 4.44
C ARG A 495 -3.12 4.84 4.89
N VAL A 496 -1.99 4.68 5.52
CA VAL A 496 -1.33 3.37 5.75
C VAL A 496 -2.08 2.40 6.68
N TYR A 497 -2.97 2.88 7.56
CA TYR A 497 -3.47 2.08 8.68
C TYR A 497 -4.59 1.12 8.40
N TYR A 498 -5.40 1.35 7.37
CA TYR A 498 -6.60 0.54 7.12
C TYR A 498 -6.35 -0.71 6.30
N ALA A 499 -5.17 -0.85 5.69
CA ALA A 499 -4.84 -1.99 4.83
C ALA A 499 -4.78 -3.33 5.59
N PHE A 500 -4.37 -3.32 6.86
CA PHE A 500 -4.03 -4.56 7.56
C PHE A 500 -5.23 -5.44 7.94
N GLY A 501 -6.31 -4.83 8.42
CA GLY A 501 -7.51 -5.59 8.77
C GLY A 501 -8.19 -6.21 7.54
N PHE A 502 -8.22 -5.48 6.45
CA PHE A 502 -8.78 -5.92 5.18
C PHE A 502 -7.94 -7.01 4.52
N LEU A 503 -6.60 -6.89 4.55
CA LEU A 503 -5.71 -7.89 3.95
C LEU A 503 -5.89 -9.28 4.58
N SER A 504 -6.06 -9.38 5.90
CA SER A 504 -6.27 -10.67 6.57
C SER A 504 -7.59 -11.32 6.21
N LEU A 505 -8.66 -10.54 6.09
CA LEU A 505 -9.98 -11.03 5.68
C LEU A 505 -10.00 -11.42 4.20
N CYS A 506 -9.36 -10.64 3.34
CA CYS A 506 -9.22 -10.97 1.93
C CYS A 506 -8.46 -12.28 1.73
N LEU A 507 -7.39 -12.51 2.49
CA LEU A 507 -6.58 -13.73 2.42
C LEU A 507 -7.38 -14.95 2.91
N LEU A 508 -8.15 -14.81 3.98
CA LEU A 508 -9.02 -15.87 4.50
C LEU A 508 -10.12 -16.21 3.49
N TYR A 509 -10.72 -15.20 2.89
CA TYR A 509 -11.78 -15.34 1.90
C TYR A 509 -11.30 -15.97 0.59
N THR A 510 -10.14 -15.53 0.05
CA THR A 510 -9.60 -16.08 -1.20
C THR A 510 -9.08 -17.48 -1.04
N SER A 511 -8.54 -17.87 0.12
CA SER A 511 -8.15 -19.25 0.39
C SER A 511 -9.35 -20.17 0.48
N ASP A 512 -10.41 -19.73 1.17
CA ASP A 512 -11.65 -20.52 1.33
C ASP A 512 -12.38 -20.68 -0.02
N ALA A 513 -12.47 -19.61 -0.80
CA ALA A 513 -13.07 -19.66 -2.15
C ALA A 513 -12.26 -20.48 -3.16
N ALA A 514 -10.95 -20.63 -2.97
CA ALA A 514 -10.09 -21.46 -3.82
C ALA A 514 -10.23 -22.95 -3.48
N ASP A 515 -10.48 -23.28 -2.21
CA ASP A 515 -10.73 -24.64 -1.77
C ASP A 515 -12.14 -25.13 -2.17
N ASP A 516 -13.10 -24.22 -2.32
CA ASP A 516 -14.48 -24.52 -2.69
C ASP A 516 -14.75 -24.59 -4.20
N THR A 517 -13.77 -24.27 -5.06
CA THR A 517 -13.94 -24.52 -6.49
C THR A 517 -13.78 -26.00 -6.77
N PRO A 518 -14.86 -26.73 -7.11
CA PRO A 518 -14.72 -28.10 -7.52
C PRO A 518 -13.84 -28.11 -8.77
N CYS A 519 -12.70 -28.81 -8.68
CA CYS A 519 -11.94 -29.18 -9.86
C CYS A 519 -12.88 -29.99 -10.77
N VAL A 520 -13.55 -29.33 -11.71
CA VAL A 520 -14.32 -29.95 -12.77
C VAL A 520 -13.38 -30.37 -13.90
#